data_f38fcf5708059c7f97b4663b9df27903
#
_entry.id   f38fcf5708059c7f97b4663b9df27903
#
_cell.length_a   1.000
_cell.length_b   1.000
_cell.length_c   1.000
_cell.angle_alpha   90.00
_cell.angle_beta   90.00
_cell.angle_gamma   90.00
#
_symmetry.space_group_name_H-M   'P 1'
#
loop_
_entity.id
_entity.type
_entity.pdbx_description
1 polymer ?
#
loop_
_entity_poly.entity_id
_entity_poly.type
_entity_poly.pdbx_seq_one_letter_code
_entity_poly.pdbx_strand_id
1 'polypeptide(L)'
;VKKTPELIPLAHPLAIHHVAVDITPEPDSGQVRVTCTVRAVEKTGVEMEAMTGATVAALAVYDMCKGQDKSITLGPVRLLYKTGGKSGTYRADDGAPS
;
A
#
# COMPACT_ATOMS: atom_id res chain seq x y z
N VAL A 1 1.86 -2.84 8.20
CA VAL A 1 3.08 -3.31 7.54
C VAL A 1 3.79 -4.37 8.39
N LYS A 2 4.06 -4.07 9.64
CA LYS A 2 4.77 -5.01 10.50
C LYS A 2 3.97 -6.27 10.81
N LYS A 3 2.67 -6.24 10.63
CA LYS A 3 1.81 -7.40 10.84
C LYS A 3 1.59 -8.22 9.58
N THR A 4 2.26 -7.89 8.49
CA THR A 4 2.13 -8.62 7.24
C THR A 4 2.34 -10.12 7.39
N PRO A 5 3.35 -10.59 8.18
CA PRO A 5 3.51 -12.04 8.33
C PRO A 5 2.34 -12.73 9.00
N GLU A 6 1.56 -12.00 9.80
CA GLU A 6 0.37 -12.55 10.43
C GLU A 6 -0.81 -12.62 9.47
N LEU A 7 -0.85 -11.73 8.49
CA LEU A 7 -1.97 -11.61 7.56
C LEU A 7 -1.74 -12.39 6.27
N ILE A 8 -0.49 -12.53 5.85
CA ILE A 8 -0.14 -13.19 4.59
C ILE A 8 0.61 -14.48 4.92
N PRO A 9 0.04 -15.65 4.61
CA PRO A 9 0.60 -16.91 5.08
C PRO A 9 2.04 -17.21 4.69
N LEU A 10 2.46 -16.74 3.50
CA LEU A 10 3.81 -17.06 3.01
C LEU A 10 4.80 -15.92 3.22
N ALA A 11 4.38 -14.83 3.86
CA ALA A 11 5.29 -13.73 4.12
C ALA A 11 6.15 -14.03 5.34
N HIS A 12 7.40 -13.59 5.30
CA HIS A 12 8.33 -13.73 6.41
C HIS A 12 8.53 -12.40 7.11
N PRO A 13 8.81 -12.40 8.41
CA PRO A 13 9.15 -11.16 9.10
C PRO A 13 10.40 -10.54 8.47
N LEU A 14 10.38 -9.24 8.27
CA LEU A 14 11.48 -8.51 7.67
C LEU A 14 11.90 -7.36 8.59
N ALA A 15 13.17 -7.00 8.51
CA ALA A 15 13.69 -5.87 9.26
C ALA A 15 13.34 -4.58 8.51
N ILE A 16 12.20 -4.03 8.81
CA ILE A 16 11.69 -2.83 8.15
C ILE A 16 12.24 -1.61 8.87
N HIS A 17 12.85 -0.69 8.13
CA HIS A 17 13.43 0.51 8.73
C HIS A 17 12.75 1.80 8.28
N HIS A 18 11.81 1.74 7.35
CA HIS A 18 11.08 2.93 6.91
C HIS A 18 9.70 2.55 6.41
N VAL A 19 8.70 3.24 6.89
CA VAL A 19 7.34 3.13 6.40
C VAL A 19 6.75 4.53 6.31
N ALA A 20 6.15 4.85 5.18
CA ALA A 20 5.43 6.10 5.02
C ALA A 20 4.08 5.80 4.39
N VAL A 21 3.03 6.42 4.94
CA VAL A 21 1.69 6.31 4.38
C VAL A 21 1.22 7.73 4.09
N ASP A 22 0.93 8.01 2.83
CA ASP A 22 0.43 9.30 2.40
C ASP A 22 -1.03 9.16 2.00
N ILE A 23 -1.86 10.04 2.49
CA ILE A 23 -3.29 10.05 2.19
C ILE A 23 -3.59 11.41 1.57
N THR A 24 -3.97 11.42 0.31
CA THR A 24 -4.14 12.63 -0.47
C THR A 24 -5.56 12.70 -1.02
N PRO A 25 -6.38 13.63 -0.55
CA PRO A 25 -7.69 13.85 -1.15
C PRO A 25 -7.55 14.39 -2.56
N GLU A 26 -8.43 13.95 -3.46
CA GLU A 26 -8.52 14.43 -4.82
C GLU A 26 -9.96 14.89 -5.06
N PRO A 27 -10.29 16.11 -4.65
CA PRO A 27 -11.70 16.54 -4.65
C PRO A 27 -12.32 16.59 -6.04
N ASP A 28 -11.54 16.88 -7.08
CA ASP A 28 -12.10 16.97 -8.43
C ASP A 28 -12.67 15.64 -8.90
N SER A 29 -12.11 14.53 -8.45
CA SER A 29 -12.59 13.21 -8.84
C SER A 29 -13.39 12.53 -7.73
N GLY A 30 -13.49 13.15 -6.57
CA GLY A 30 -14.18 12.56 -5.43
C GLY A 30 -13.45 11.36 -4.86
N GLN A 31 -12.14 11.33 -4.97
CA GLN A 31 -11.35 10.20 -4.54
C GLN A 31 -10.36 10.58 -3.44
N VAL A 32 -9.88 9.58 -2.75
CA VAL A 32 -8.77 9.73 -1.81
C VAL A 32 -7.72 8.72 -2.22
N ARG A 33 -6.50 9.19 -2.46
CA ARG A 33 -5.39 8.32 -2.82
C ARG A 33 -4.59 7.97 -1.59
N VAL A 34 -4.31 6.68 -1.43
CA VAL A 34 -3.47 6.20 -0.34
C VAL A 34 -2.22 5.57 -0.96
N THR A 35 -1.06 6.04 -0.53
CA THR A 35 0.22 5.51 -1.01
C THR A 35 1.02 5.03 0.19
N CYS A 36 1.48 3.79 0.15
CA CYS A 36 2.30 3.22 1.20
C CYS A 36 3.68 2.90 0.64
N THR A 37 4.71 3.40 1.31
CA THR A 37 6.11 3.17 0.95
C THR A 37 6.78 2.42 2.08
N VAL A 38 7.47 1.33 1.75
CA VAL A 38 8.16 0.50 2.74
C VAL A 38 9.59 0.26 2.27
N ARG A 39 10.53 0.38 3.21
CA ARG A 39 11.94 0.04 2.96
C ARG A 39 12.41 -0.91 4.04
N ALA A 40 13.18 -1.92 3.63
CA ALA A 40 13.76 -2.88 4.55
C ALA A 40 15.28 -2.80 4.48
N VAL A 41 15.93 -3.25 5.55
CA VAL A 41 17.40 -3.25 5.61
C VAL A 41 17.97 -4.21 4.58
N GLU A 42 17.32 -5.35 4.41
CA GLU A 42 17.79 -6.38 3.51
C GLU A 42 17.35 -6.10 2.08
N LYS A 43 18.02 -6.73 1.13
CA LYS A 43 17.70 -6.51 -0.28
C LYS A 43 16.50 -7.34 -0.73
N THR A 44 15.64 -7.71 0.17
CA THR A 44 14.44 -8.45 -0.12
C THR A 44 13.32 -7.49 -0.51
N GLY A 45 12.49 -7.88 -1.45
CA GLY A 45 11.34 -7.06 -1.81
C GLY A 45 10.33 -6.99 -0.69
N VAL A 46 9.67 -5.85 -0.56
CA VAL A 46 8.69 -5.62 0.51
C VAL A 46 7.33 -5.27 -0.08
N GLU A 47 7.01 -5.82 -1.24
CA GLU A 47 5.75 -5.49 -1.90
C GLU A 47 4.53 -5.91 -1.08
N MET A 48 4.59 -7.06 -0.41
CA MET A 48 3.45 -7.49 0.39
C MET A 48 3.23 -6.57 1.58
N GLU A 49 4.33 -6.11 2.18
CA GLU A 49 4.25 -5.16 3.29
C GLU A 49 3.63 -3.85 2.83
N ALA A 50 4.05 -3.36 1.66
CA ALA A 50 3.52 -2.10 1.15
C ALA A 50 2.05 -2.25 0.75
N MET A 51 1.68 -3.32 0.09
CA MET A 51 0.29 -3.53 -0.33
C MET A 51 -0.61 -3.76 0.88
N THR A 52 -0.14 -4.47 1.88
CA THR A 52 -0.89 -4.65 3.12
C THR A 52 -1.11 -3.30 3.79
N GLY A 53 -0.07 -2.48 3.90
CA GLY A 53 -0.18 -1.17 4.52
C GLY A 53 -1.16 -0.27 3.79
N ALA A 54 -1.10 -0.24 2.46
CA ALA A 54 -2.01 0.58 1.67
C ALA A 54 -3.45 0.11 1.83
N THR A 55 -3.67 -1.21 1.84
CA THR A 55 -5.01 -1.77 1.96
C THR A 55 -5.63 -1.45 3.31
N VAL A 56 -4.87 -1.64 4.38
CA VAL A 56 -5.37 -1.37 5.73
C VAL A 56 -5.60 0.12 5.92
N ALA A 57 -4.72 0.98 5.37
CA ALA A 57 -4.92 2.42 5.46
C ALA A 57 -6.18 2.85 4.72
N ALA A 58 -6.44 2.27 3.54
CA ALA A 58 -7.66 2.58 2.80
C ALA A 58 -8.90 2.13 3.58
N LEU A 59 -8.83 0.96 4.22
CA LEU A 59 -9.92 0.47 5.03
C LEU A 59 -10.18 1.40 6.23
N ALA A 60 -9.12 1.94 6.82
CA ALA A 60 -9.27 2.88 7.93
C ALA A 60 -9.95 4.16 7.48
N VAL A 61 -9.62 4.67 6.28
CA VAL A 61 -10.29 5.83 5.72
C VAL A 61 -11.78 5.53 5.51
N TYR A 62 -12.10 4.37 4.97
CA TYR A 62 -13.48 3.97 4.79
C TYR A 62 -14.22 3.96 6.14
N ASP A 63 -13.60 3.39 7.15
CA ASP A 63 -14.22 3.28 8.46
C ASP A 63 -14.56 4.66 9.04
N MET A 64 -13.67 5.64 8.83
CA MET A 64 -13.90 6.98 9.32
C MET A 64 -14.96 7.74 8.51
N CYS A 65 -15.17 7.38 7.26
CA CYS A 65 -16.07 8.12 6.37
C CYS A 65 -17.42 7.45 6.17
N LYS A 66 -17.56 6.18 6.52
CA LYS A 66 -18.76 5.40 6.17
C LYS A 66 -20.04 5.95 6.81
N GLY A 67 -19.91 6.71 7.87
CA GLY A 67 -21.07 7.31 8.51
C GLY A 67 -21.78 8.33 7.63
N GLN A 68 -21.05 8.92 6.68
CA GLN A 68 -21.61 9.89 5.77
C GLN A 68 -22.00 9.27 4.44
N ASP A 69 -21.24 8.25 3.98
CA ASP A 69 -21.48 7.63 2.69
C ASP A 69 -21.00 6.20 2.72
N LYS A 70 -21.90 5.26 2.73
CA LYS A 70 -21.56 3.84 2.76
C LYS A 70 -21.26 3.28 1.39
N SER A 71 -21.45 4.06 0.34
CA SER A 71 -21.22 3.59 -1.02
C SER A 71 -19.78 3.75 -1.48
N ILE A 72 -18.88 4.14 -0.58
CA ILE A 72 -17.47 4.29 -0.90
C ILE A 72 -16.90 2.95 -1.35
N THR A 73 -16.16 2.99 -2.45
CA THR A 73 -15.50 1.81 -3.00
C THR A 73 -14.02 1.86 -2.70
N LEU A 74 -13.47 0.74 -2.27
CA LEU A 74 -12.03 0.62 -2.04
C LEU A 74 -11.36 0.00 -3.25
N GLY A 75 -10.14 0.49 -3.55
CA GLY A 75 -9.35 -0.08 -4.63
C GLY A 75 -9.45 0.71 -5.90
N PRO A 76 -8.73 0.29 -6.93
CA PRO A 76 -7.85 -0.88 -6.91
C PRO A 76 -6.59 -0.65 -6.07
N VAL A 77 -6.01 -1.73 -5.58
CA VAL A 77 -4.73 -1.71 -4.89
C VAL A 77 -3.71 -2.34 -5.81
N ARG A 78 -2.59 -1.64 -6.04
CA ARG A 78 -1.60 -2.16 -6.98
C ARG A 78 -0.20 -1.72 -6.60
N LEU A 79 0.77 -2.48 -7.07
CA LEU A 79 2.16 -2.18 -6.87
C LEU A 79 2.60 -1.15 -7.91
N LEU A 80 3.21 -0.06 -7.46
CA LEU A 80 3.71 0.97 -8.37
C LEU A 80 5.21 0.80 -8.66
N TYR A 81 5.98 0.42 -7.66
CA TYR A 81 7.42 0.34 -7.80
C TYR A 81 8.00 -0.59 -6.74
N LYS A 82 8.96 -1.40 -7.15
CA LYS A 82 9.72 -2.19 -6.18
C LYS A 82 11.12 -2.43 -6.70
N THR A 83 12.07 -2.59 -5.77
CA THR A 83 13.41 -3.08 -6.06
C THR A 83 13.71 -4.21 -5.09
N GLY A 84 14.66 -5.06 -5.45
CA GLY A 84 15.02 -6.18 -4.61
C GLY A 84 14.11 -7.38 -4.83
N GLY A 85 14.41 -8.47 -4.16
CA GLY A 85 13.70 -9.71 -4.33
C GLY A 85 14.10 -10.42 -5.61
N LYS A 86 13.45 -11.53 -5.88
CA LYS A 86 13.79 -12.37 -7.01
C LYS A 86 13.48 -11.72 -8.35
N SER A 87 12.46 -10.91 -8.41
CA SER A 87 12.04 -10.31 -9.67
C SER A 87 12.80 -9.05 -10.03
N GLY A 88 13.66 -8.56 -9.14
CA GLY A 88 14.40 -7.33 -9.41
C GLY A 88 13.49 -6.12 -9.36
N THR A 89 13.77 -5.14 -10.21
CA THR A 89 13.04 -3.89 -10.22
C THR A 89 11.75 -4.01 -11.01
N TYR A 90 10.68 -3.49 -10.44
CA TYR A 90 9.39 -3.39 -11.11
C TYR A 90 8.90 -1.95 -11.03
N ARG A 91 8.32 -1.47 -12.11
CA ARG A 91 7.71 -0.14 -12.15
C ARG A 91 6.45 -0.21 -12.98
N ALA A 92 5.34 0.26 -12.43
CA ALA A 92 4.12 0.35 -13.20
C ALA A 92 4.32 1.36 -14.32
N ASP A 93 3.97 0.98 -15.55
CA ASP A 93 4.30 1.78 -16.70
C ASP A 93 3.10 2.38 -17.38
N ASP A 94 1.95 2.27 -16.82
CA ASP A 94 0.74 2.72 -17.50
C ASP A 94 0.42 4.15 -17.19
N GLY A 95 1.37 4.93 -16.94
CA GLY A 95 1.14 6.27 -16.63
C GLY A 95 0.40 6.40 -15.35
N ALA A 96 0.59 5.50 -14.52
CA ALA A 96 -0.04 5.54 -13.27
C ALA A 96 0.17 6.87 -12.72
N PRO A 97 -0.87 7.43 -12.31
CA PRO A 97 -0.76 8.68 -11.69
C PRO A 97 0.06 8.45 -10.54
N SER A 98 0.88 8.72 -10.63
CA SER A 98 1.54 8.51 -9.60
C SER A 98 1.29 9.27 -8.52
#